data_d749d527b8de8b5a2505401821091e81
#
_entry.id   d749d527b8de8b5a2505401821091e81
#
_cell.length_a   1.000
_cell.length_b   1.000
_cell.length_c   1.000
_cell.angle_alpha   90.00
_cell.angle_beta   90.00
_cell.angle_gamma   90.00
#
_symmetry.space_group_name_H-M   'P 1'
#
loop_
_entity.id
_entity.type
_entity.pdbx_description
1 polymer ?
#
loop_
_entity_poly.entity_id
_entity_poly.type
_entity_poly.pdbx_seq_one_letter_code
_entity_poly.pdbx_strand_id
1 'polypeptide(L)'
;SNMILASGISPVKELITAGCAVGVGVDGSASNDASNLIQEIRQAFLIQRLKYGSANVSHEDALHLGTTGGAALFHRQDIGEIAVGKQADIALFNLEELRFTGAGDPVAALVLCGAHRAEAVMVAGSWRVKEHQLIDIDLAQVMNDQRKAALALAG
;
A
#
# COMPACT_ATOMS: atom_id res chain seq x y z
N SER A 1 -10.51 -4.09 -1.51
CA SER A 1 -11.82 -4.56 -0.94
C SER A 1 -13.00 -4.19 -1.81
N ASN A 2 -13.14 -2.95 -2.27
CA ASN A 2 -14.31 -2.50 -3.07
C ASN A 2 -14.64 -3.40 -4.26
N MET A 3 -13.62 -3.98 -4.91
CA MET A 3 -13.77 -4.89 -6.05
C MET A 3 -14.33 -6.24 -5.61
N ILE A 4 -13.83 -6.77 -4.51
CA ILE A 4 -14.26 -8.06 -3.94
C ILE A 4 -15.72 -7.95 -3.46
N LEU A 5 -16.04 -6.85 -2.78
CA LEU A 5 -17.37 -6.59 -2.23
C LEU A 5 -18.38 -6.02 -3.25
N ALA A 6 -17.92 -5.72 -4.47
CA ALA A 6 -18.73 -5.07 -5.51
C ALA A 6 -19.39 -3.74 -5.06
N SER A 7 -18.73 -2.99 -4.14
CA SER A 7 -19.25 -1.73 -3.59
C SER A 7 -19.15 -0.54 -4.56
N GLY A 8 -18.52 -0.75 -5.72
CA GLY A 8 -18.39 0.28 -6.75
C GLY A 8 -17.04 1.02 -6.72
N ILE A 9 -16.90 1.96 -7.65
CA ILE A 9 -15.69 2.77 -7.82
C ILE A 9 -15.84 4.07 -7.03
N SER A 10 -14.94 4.30 -6.07
CA SER A 10 -14.92 5.53 -5.27
C SER A 10 -14.76 6.78 -6.15
N PRO A 11 -15.50 7.87 -5.90
CA PRO A 11 -15.37 9.13 -6.61
C PRO A 11 -14.20 9.97 -6.06
N VAL A 12 -12.96 9.46 -6.19
CA VAL A 12 -11.76 10.04 -5.57
C VAL A 12 -11.56 11.50 -5.98
N LYS A 13 -11.68 11.82 -7.26
CA LYS A 13 -11.47 13.21 -7.74
C LYS A 13 -12.51 14.18 -7.22
N GLU A 14 -13.77 13.77 -7.19
CA GLU A 14 -14.87 14.56 -6.67
C GLU A 14 -14.68 14.84 -5.17
N LEU A 15 -14.26 13.84 -4.40
CA LEU A 15 -13.96 14.00 -2.97
C LEU A 15 -12.81 14.97 -2.73
N ILE A 16 -11.71 14.82 -3.47
CA ILE A 16 -10.55 15.74 -3.38
C ILE A 16 -10.98 17.18 -3.77
N THR A 17 -11.75 17.32 -4.85
CA THR A 17 -12.25 18.64 -5.30
C THR A 17 -13.17 19.29 -4.26
N ALA A 18 -13.92 18.49 -3.51
CA ALA A 18 -14.76 18.95 -2.40
C ALA A 18 -13.96 19.27 -1.13
N GLY A 19 -12.61 19.14 -1.14
CA GLY A 19 -11.75 19.42 0.00
C GLY A 19 -11.65 18.28 1.01
N CYS A 20 -12.14 17.08 0.67
CA CYS A 20 -12.00 15.92 1.55
C CYS A 20 -10.56 15.38 1.51
N ALA A 21 -10.04 14.98 2.67
CA ALA A 21 -8.87 14.12 2.71
C ALA A 21 -9.24 12.73 2.18
N VAL A 22 -8.41 12.18 1.30
CA VAL A 22 -8.65 10.86 0.69
C VAL A 22 -7.36 10.04 0.77
N GLY A 23 -7.47 8.83 1.24
CA GLY A 23 -6.40 7.84 1.26
C GLY A 23 -6.89 6.48 0.81
N VAL A 24 -5.95 5.57 0.54
CA VAL A 24 -6.22 4.17 0.25
C VAL A 24 -5.78 3.30 1.42
N GLY A 25 -6.55 2.28 1.74
CA GLY A 25 -6.26 1.30 2.78
C GLY A 25 -6.51 -0.12 2.31
N VAL A 26 -5.97 -1.08 3.03
CA VAL A 26 -6.12 -2.52 2.73
C VAL A 26 -7.46 -3.10 3.18
N ASP A 27 -8.17 -2.40 4.07
CA ASP A 27 -9.41 -2.88 4.69
C ASP A 27 -9.19 -4.14 5.59
N GLY A 28 -10.25 -4.77 6.03
CA GLY A 28 -10.19 -5.96 6.87
C GLY A 28 -9.85 -7.23 6.08
N SER A 29 -9.25 -8.21 6.76
CA SER A 29 -8.83 -9.48 6.14
C SER A 29 -10.00 -10.28 5.56
N ALA A 30 -11.22 -10.08 6.04
CA ALA A 30 -12.42 -10.74 5.50
C ALA A 30 -12.87 -10.16 4.14
N SER A 31 -12.41 -8.97 3.77
CA SER A 31 -12.74 -8.29 2.51
C SER A 31 -11.52 -8.05 1.61
N ASN A 32 -10.32 -8.35 2.11
CA ASN A 32 -9.08 -8.27 1.35
C ASN A 32 -8.03 -9.25 1.90
N ASP A 33 -7.99 -10.44 1.30
CA ASP A 33 -7.08 -11.52 1.69
C ASP A 33 -5.59 -11.17 1.49
N ALA A 34 -5.29 -10.26 0.55
CA ALA A 34 -3.91 -9.91 0.20
C ALA A 34 -3.24 -9.00 1.24
N SER A 35 -3.99 -8.16 1.95
CA SER A 35 -3.52 -7.20 2.96
C SER A 35 -2.23 -6.47 2.55
N ASN A 36 -2.15 -6.03 1.29
CA ASN A 36 -0.95 -5.44 0.70
C ASN A 36 -1.23 -4.05 0.14
N LEU A 37 -0.76 -3.01 0.85
CA LEU A 37 -1.04 -1.62 0.50
C LEU A 37 -0.52 -1.21 -0.89
N ILE A 38 0.63 -1.70 -1.33
CA ILE A 38 1.15 -1.35 -2.66
C ILE A 38 0.29 -1.94 -3.78
N GLN A 39 -0.34 -3.09 -3.55
CA GLN A 39 -1.33 -3.64 -4.48
C GLN A 39 -2.61 -2.80 -4.50
N GLU A 40 -3.06 -2.28 -3.36
CA GLU A 40 -4.20 -1.36 -3.31
C GLU A 40 -3.90 -0.03 -4.02
N ILE A 41 -2.70 0.51 -3.89
CA ILE A 41 -2.24 1.68 -4.65
C ILE A 41 -2.30 1.40 -6.16
N ARG A 42 -1.81 0.24 -6.60
CA ARG A 42 -1.91 -0.17 -8.00
C ARG A 42 -3.36 -0.33 -8.46
N GLN A 43 -4.22 -0.95 -7.66
CA GLN A 43 -5.65 -1.07 -7.96
C GLN A 43 -6.33 0.30 -8.04
N ALA A 44 -6.04 1.20 -7.12
CA ALA A 44 -6.55 2.57 -7.16
C ALA A 44 -6.14 3.25 -8.48
N PHE A 45 -4.86 3.16 -8.88
CA PHE A 45 -4.38 3.67 -10.16
C PHE A 45 -5.20 3.14 -11.34
N LEU A 46 -5.34 1.82 -11.47
CA LEU A 46 -6.02 1.19 -12.61
C LEU A 46 -7.50 1.58 -12.68
N ILE A 47 -8.20 1.52 -11.55
CA ILE A 47 -9.63 1.78 -11.49
C ILE A 47 -9.96 3.27 -11.70
N GLN A 48 -9.16 4.17 -11.10
CA GLN A 48 -9.38 5.60 -11.28
C GLN A 48 -9.07 6.01 -12.75
N ARG A 49 -8.08 5.40 -13.38
CA ARG A 49 -7.84 5.62 -14.83
C ARG A 49 -9.00 5.14 -15.70
N LEU A 50 -9.60 4.01 -15.36
CA LEU A 50 -10.79 3.52 -16.07
C LEU A 50 -11.97 4.51 -15.93
N LYS A 51 -12.14 5.10 -14.74
CA LYS A 51 -13.22 6.04 -14.46
C LYS A 51 -12.99 7.43 -15.07
N TYR A 52 -11.78 7.98 -14.97
CA TYR A 52 -11.48 9.37 -15.30
C TYR A 52 -10.64 9.56 -16.56
N GLY A 53 -10.17 8.49 -17.17
CA GLY A 53 -9.29 8.52 -18.34
C GLY A 53 -7.80 8.58 -17.99
N SER A 54 -6.97 8.08 -18.89
CA SER A 54 -5.53 7.88 -18.66
C SER A 54 -4.74 9.19 -18.47
N ALA A 55 -5.17 10.27 -19.07
CA ALA A 55 -4.51 11.58 -18.94
C ALA A 55 -4.80 12.28 -17.59
N ASN A 56 -5.75 11.76 -16.82
CA ASN A 56 -6.25 12.44 -15.62
C ASN A 56 -5.84 11.77 -14.31
N VAL A 57 -5.10 10.67 -14.35
CA VAL A 57 -4.64 9.93 -13.17
C VAL A 57 -3.23 9.41 -13.42
N SER A 58 -2.27 9.89 -12.68
CA SER A 58 -0.87 9.46 -12.72
C SER A 58 -0.61 8.35 -11.67
N HIS A 59 0.52 7.68 -11.81
CA HIS A 59 1.00 6.73 -10.80
C HIS A 59 1.40 7.44 -9.50
N GLU A 60 1.84 8.69 -9.59
CA GLU A 60 2.16 9.54 -8.44
C GLU A 60 0.90 9.91 -7.66
N ASP A 61 -0.22 10.23 -8.34
CA ASP A 61 -1.52 10.45 -7.67
C ASP A 61 -1.93 9.23 -6.85
N ALA A 62 -1.75 8.03 -7.41
CA ALA A 62 -2.08 6.80 -6.70
C ALA A 62 -1.15 6.55 -5.51
N LEU A 63 0.16 6.80 -5.64
CA LEU A 63 1.11 6.69 -4.53
C LEU A 63 0.79 7.71 -3.44
N HIS A 64 0.41 8.93 -3.80
CA HIS A 64 -0.04 9.96 -2.87
C HIS A 64 -1.20 9.48 -1.98
N LEU A 65 -2.19 8.78 -2.54
CA LEU A 65 -3.29 8.21 -1.75
C LEU A 65 -2.82 7.24 -0.66
N GLY A 66 -1.74 6.49 -0.92
CA GLY A 66 -1.17 5.53 0.04
C GLY A 66 -0.15 6.12 1.00
N THR A 67 0.21 7.40 0.85
CA THR A 67 1.25 8.07 1.65
C THR A 67 0.70 9.34 2.31
N THR A 68 0.92 10.51 1.73
CA THR A 68 0.48 11.80 2.28
C THR A 68 -1.05 11.93 2.36
N GLY A 69 -1.79 11.30 1.46
CA GLY A 69 -3.26 11.23 1.54
C GLY A 69 -3.72 10.45 2.78
N GLY A 70 -3.08 9.32 3.07
CA GLY A 70 -3.31 8.57 4.31
C GLY A 70 -2.97 9.38 5.56
N ALA A 71 -1.83 10.09 5.56
CA ALA A 71 -1.43 10.97 6.67
C ALA A 71 -2.46 12.07 6.93
N ALA A 72 -3.02 12.67 5.87
CA ALA A 72 -4.05 13.70 5.97
C ALA A 72 -5.33 13.20 6.63
N LEU A 73 -5.73 11.94 6.38
CA LEU A 73 -6.88 11.30 7.04
C LEU A 73 -6.70 11.18 8.57
N PHE A 74 -5.47 10.97 9.02
CA PHE A 74 -5.14 10.91 10.44
C PHE A 74 -4.85 12.29 11.05
N HIS A 75 -4.98 13.39 10.28
CA HIS A 75 -4.60 14.75 10.69
C HIS A 75 -3.16 14.85 11.19
N ARG A 76 -2.25 14.02 10.66
CA ARG A 76 -0.84 13.99 11.01
C ARG A 76 -0.01 14.69 9.95
N GLN A 77 0.90 15.55 10.41
CA GLN A 77 1.84 16.28 9.55
C GLN A 77 3.28 15.75 9.67
N ASP A 78 3.51 14.82 10.56
CA ASP A 78 4.81 14.23 10.87
C ASP A 78 5.09 12.91 10.16
N ILE A 79 4.17 12.42 9.35
CA ILE A 79 4.28 11.19 8.55
C ILE A 79 3.86 11.43 7.08
N GLY A 80 3.99 10.40 6.24
CA GLY A 80 3.49 10.36 4.86
C GLY A 80 4.49 10.80 3.81
N GLU A 81 5.61 11.42 4.19
CA GLU A 81 6.69 11.78 3.28
C GLU A 81 8.05 11.74 4.00
N ILE A 82 9.12 11.61 3.22
CA ILE A 82 10.49 11.67 3.74
C ILE A 82 10.95 13.12 3.74
N ALA A 83 11.00 13.74 4.92
CA ALA A 83 11.47 15.09 5.11
C ALA A 83 12.12 15.27 6.48
N VAL A 84 12.99 16.28 6.61
CA VAL A 84 13.65 16.60 7.87
C VAL A 84 12.61 16.97 8.93
N GLY A 85 12.73 16.38 10.10
CA GLY A 85 11.82 16.58 11.23
C GLY A 85 10.57 15.68 11.23
N LYS A 86 10.39 14.85 10.20
CA LYS A 86 9.30 13.86 10.17
C LYS A 86 9.70 12.53 10.79
N GLN A 87 8.71 11.75 11.16
CA GLN A 87 8.90 10.42 11.69
C GLN A 87 9.47 9.50 10.60
N ALA A 88 10.46 8.70 10.97
CA ALA A 88 11.08 7.75 10.05
C ALA A 88 10.21 6.48 9.90
N ASP A 89 9.12 6.62 9.12
CA ASP A 89 8.29 5.53 8.61
C ASP A 89 8.64 5.33 7.14
N ILE A 90 9.50 4.35 6.84
CA ILE A 90 10.13 4.22 5.52
C ILE A 90 10.02 2.77 5.06
N ALA A 91 9.53 2.56 3.83
CA ALA A 91 9.59 1.28 3.14
C ALA A 91 10.56 1.36 1.96
N LEU A 92 11.50 0.44 1.89
CA LEU A 92 12.47 0.31 0.81
C LEU A 92 12.07 -0.86 -0.09
N PHE A 93 12.08 -0.64 -1.38
CA PHE A 93 11.79 -1.66 -2.39
C PHE A 93 13.00 -1.81 -3.31
N ASN A 94 13.42 -3.05 -3.51
CA ASN A 94 14.46 -3.37 -4.48
C ASN A 94 13.82 -3.41 -5.89
N LEU A 95 14.39 -2.65 -6.82
CA LEU A 95 13.95 -2.63 -8.21
C LEU A 95 14.90 -3.38 -9.16
N GLU A 96 15.88 -4.11 -8.62
CA GLU A 96 16.82 -4.93 -9.39
C GLU A 96 16.25 -6.34 -9.66
N GLU A 97 14.98 -6.41 -10.06
CA GLU A 97 14.32 -7.63 -10.49
C GLU A 97 13.95 -7.55 -11.98
N LEU A 98 13.82 -8.70 -12.63
CA LEU A 98 13.48 -8.78 -14.07
C LEU A 98 12.23 -7.96 -14.42
N ARG A 99 11.22 -7.95 -13.54
CA ARG A 99 9.97 -7.18 -13.74
C ARG A 99 10.16 -5.67 -13.84
N PHE A 100 11.25 -5.14 -13.28
CA PHE A 100 11.56 -3.71 -13.28
C PHE A 100 12.64 -3.33 -14.30
N THR A 101 13.26 -4.33 -14.93
CA THR A 101 14.36 -4.11 -15.86
C THR A 101 13.93 -3.24 -17.04
N GLY A 102 14.65 -2.15 -17.27
CA GLY A 102 14.35 -1.18 -18.33
C GLY A 102 13.35 -0.10 -17.94
N ALA A 103 12.86 -0.07 -16.71
CA ALA A 103 12.01 1.02 -16.23
C ALA A 103 12.82 2.32 -16.09
N GLY A 104 12.42 3.37 -16.80
CA GLY A 104 13.05 4.70 -16.71
C GLY A 104 12.57 5.55 -15.53
N ASP A 105 11.44 5.18 -14.92
CA ASP A 105 10.83 5.85 -13.78
C ASP A 105 10.61 4.84 -12.65
N PRO A 106 11.34 4.99 -11.52
CA PRO A 106 11.26 4.05 -10.40
C PRO A 106 9.90 4.10 -9.68
N VAL A 107 9.23 5.24 -9.65
CA VAL A 107 7.90 5.37 -9.02
C VAL A 107 6.84 4.67 -9.88
N ALA A 108 6.90 4.88 -11.19
CA ALA A 108 6.05 4.14 -12.13
C ALA A 108 6.30 2.64 -12.03
N ALA A 109 7.55 2.19 -11.97
CA ALA A 109 7.91 0.79 -11.81
C ALA A 109 7.30 0.19 -10.54
N LEU A 110 7.45 0.88 -9.40
CA LEU A 110 6.88 0.46 -8.13
C LEU A 110 5.36 0.22 -8.20
N VAL A 111 4.64 1.17 -8.79
CA VAL A 111 3.17 1.12 -8.87
C VAL A 111 2.70 0.16 -9.96
N LEU A 112 3.24 0.29 -11.19
CA LEU A 112 2.72 -0.42 -12.37
C LEU A 112 3.17 -1.88 -12.45
N CYS A 113 4.43 -2.16 -12.09
CA CYS A 113 4.95 -3.53 -12.12
C CYS A 113 4.56 -4.32 -10.87
N GLY A 114 3.96 -3.66 -9.86
CA GLY A 114 3.39 -4.32 -8.70
C GLY A 114 4.46 -4.89 -7.78
N ALA A 115 5.31 -4.04 -7.22
CA ALA A 115 6.16 -4.46 -6.11
C ALA A 115 5.26 -4.94 -4.96
N HIS A 116 5.46 -6.15 -4.46
CA HIS A 116 4.58 -6.72 -3.44
C HIS A 116 5.30 -7.04 -2.14
N ARG A 117 6.59 -6.82 -2.09
CA ARG A 117 7.39 -7.11 -0.90
C ARG A 117 8.45 -6.04 -0.72
N ALA A 118 8.42 -5.35 0.40
CA ALA A 118 9.49 -4.43 0.78
C ALA A 118 10.76 -5.23 1.13
N GLU A 119 11.92 -4.73 0.74
CA GLU A 119 13.21 -5.25 1.17
C GLU A 119 13.47 -4.92 2.63
N ALA A 120 13.16 -3.69 3.03
CA ALA A 120 13.27 -3.24 4.41
C ALA A 120 12.15 -2.27 4.78
N VAL A 121 11.74 -2.28 6.05
CA VAL A 121 10.74 -1.38 6.60
C VAL A 121 11.20 -0.84 7.94
N MET A 122 11.11 0.46 8.10
CA MET A 122 11.32 1.17 9.36
C MET A 122 10.00 1.81 9.80
N VAL A 123 9.71 1.74 11.09
CA VAL A 123 8.55 2.38 11.73
C VAL A 123 9.04 3.14 12.95
N ALA A 124 8.77 4.41 13.02
CA ALA A 124 9.22 5.31 14.09
C ALA A 124 10.75 5.18 14.36
N GLY A 125 11.55 5.08 13.28
CA GLY A 125 12.99 4.95 13.37
C GLY A 125 13.51 3.55 13.76
N SER A 126 12.62 2.58 13.97
CA SER A 126 12.99 1.20 14.33
C SER A 126 12.75 0.25 13.16
N TRP A 127 13.73 -0.55 12.84
CA TRP A 127 13.59 -1.57 11.79
C TRP A 127 12.55 -2.62 12.19
N ARG A 128 11.65 -2.94 11.28
CA ARG A 128 10.64 -4.00 11.40
C ARG A 128 10.83 -5.11 10.38
N VAL A 129 11.41 -4.76 9.23
CA VAL A 129 11.79 -5.70 8.19
C VAL A 129 13.20 -5.39 7.74
N LYS A 130 14.04 -6.39 7.53
CA LYS A 130 15.34 -6.32 6.84
C LYS A 130 15.50 -7.55 5.96
N GLU A 131 16.06 -7.36 4.78
CA GLU A 131 16.30 -8.47 3.82
C GLU A 131 15.05 -9.34 3.63
N HIS A 132 13.89 -8.68 3.53
CA HIS A 132 12.57 -9.33 3.43
C HIS A 132 12.15 -10.15 4.65
N GLN A 133 12.87 -10.09 5.77
CA GLN A 133 12.53 -10.83 6.99
C GLN A 133 11.97 -9.89 8.07
N LEU A 134 10.90 -10.33 8.73
CA LEU A 134 10.41 -9.65 9.92
C LEU A 134 11.43 -9.80 11.06
N ILE A 135 11.68 -8.71 11.77
CA ILE A 135 12.58 -8.68 12.92
C ILE A 135 11.77 -9.06 14.17
N ASP A 136 12.35 -9.89 15.03
CA ASP A 136 11.81 -10.30 16.32
C ASP A 136 10.45 -11.03 16.24
N ILE A 137 10.14 -11.66 15.10
CA ILE A 137 8.93 -12.47 14.90
C ILE A 137 9.28 -13.85 14.39
N ASP A 138 8.87 -14.89 15.11
CA ASP A 138 8.91 -16.26 14.62
C ASP A 138 7.75 -16.52 13.65
N LEU A 139 8.01 -16.33 12.36
CA LEU A 139 7.02 -16.56 11.31
C LEU A 139 6.54 -18.02 11.26
N ALA A 140 7.39 -18.99 11.58
CA ALA A 140 7.00 -20.40 11.56
C ALA A 140 5.95 -20.66 12.64
N GLN A 141 6.17 -20.11 13.83
CA GLN A 141 5.19 -20.18 14.93
C GLN A 141 3.88 -19.47 14.56
N VAL A 142 3.94 -18.23 14.03
CA VAL A 142 2.74 -17.49 13.60
C VAL A 142 1.93 -18.28 12.55
N MET A 143 2.61 -18.84 11.54
CA MET A 143 1.96 -19.62 10.50
C MET A 143 1.32 -20.89 11.06
N ASN A 144 1.95 -21.55 12.04
CA ASN A 144 1.42 -22.73 12.69
C ASN A 144 0.15 -22.38 13.51
N ASP A 145 0.19 -21.32 14.27
CA ASP A 145 -0.95 -20.88 15.08
C ASP A 145 -2.13 -20.42 14.22
N GLN A 146 -1.85 -19.74 13.10
CA GLN A 146 -2.88 -19.39 12.11
C GLN A 146 -3.57 -20.64 11.52
N ARG A 147 -2.79 -21.68 11.17
CA ARG A 147 -3.38 -22.94 10.68
C ARG A 147 -4.27 -23.60 11.71
N LYS A 148 -3.84 -23.64 12.98
CA LYS A 148 -4.66 -24.19 14.06
C LYS A 148 -5.95 -23.42 14.25
N ALA A 149 -5.87 -22.07 14.25
CA ALA A 149 -7.05 -21.22 14.38
C ALA A 149 -8.03 -21.43 13.20
N ALA A 150 -7.52 -21.48 11.97
CA ALA A 150 -8.34 -21.73 10.79
C ALA A 150 -9.06 -23.07 10.85
N LEU A 151 -8.38 -24.15 11.27
CA LEU A 151 -9.01 -25.46 11.45
C LEU A 151 -10.09 -25.45 12.53
N ALA A 152 -9.87 -24.72 13.63
CA ALA A 152 -10.86 -24.61 14.70
C ALA A 152 -12.12 -23.83 14.29
N LEU A 153 -12.01 -22.92 13.31
CA LEU A 153 -13.15 -22.18 12.77
C LEU A 153 -13.90 -22.94 11.67
N ALA A 154 -13.22 -23.86 10.99
CA ALA A 154 -13.81 -24.63 9.88
C ALA A 154 -14.55 -25.90 10.34
N GLY A 155 -14.33 -26.35 11.56
CA GLY A 155 -14.94 -27.54 12.15
C GLY A 155 -16.18 -27.29 12.92
#